data_01aabd97b67a8bd13cd75326004274c6
#
_entry.id   01aabd97b67a8bd13cd75326004274c6
#
_cell.length_a   1.000
_cell.length_b   1.000
_cell.length_c   1.000
_cell.angle_alpha   90.00
_cell.angle_beta   90.00
_cell.angle_gamma   90.00
#
_symmetry.space_group_name_H-M   'P 1'
#
loop_
_entity.id
_entity.type
_entity.pdbx_description
1 polymer ?
#
loop_
_entity_poly.entity_id
_entity_poly.type
_entity_poly.pdbx_seq_one_letter_code
_entity_poly.pdbx_strand_id
1 'polypeptide(L)'
;KGLINTAATAGTTSYGIYALNNDVSLTRADSTIKLFAGSEINMSAQDGGVGVSAFKSTLTNDGKITVGKNGIAVYADDSEININSGEINLNGDNAVGFYLTNSQFNGNSGTINITGKNVVLFNLVNSSFTNNLSVNAAPGSTYVVGNLSNAVYTHSGTNTLLSDSVLLNGNNSAMLIDSTSNISSSSTGVVVMLLDGRYGLPFPAGYTADGENAGTIVLGNDSAAVYGKNGTRLKNSGSITLGSNSVGVYNVGASSETENIGIITLGNNSTGLYQNNGTNIINNGTINGTGTG
;
A
#
# COMPACT_ATOMS: atom_id res chain seq x y z
N LYS A 1 -16.89 7.31 -26.54
CA LYS A 1 -15.60 6.74 -26.14
C LYS A 1 -14.52 7.76 -26.47
N GLY A 2 -13.82 8.24 -25.48
CA GLY A 2 -12.71 9.18 -25.63
C GLY A 2 -11.39 8.44 -25.47
N LEU A 3 -10.44 8.72 -26.36
CA LEU A 3 -9.06 8.23 -26.31
C LEU A 3 -8.13 9.44 -26.23
N ILE A 4 -7.28 9.48 -25.20
CA ILE A 4 -6.21 10.45 -25.08
C ILE A 4 -4.89 9.69 -25.20
N ASN A 5 -4.17 9.94 -26.30
CA ASN A 5 -2.82 9.44 -26.51
C ASN A 5 -1.85 10.61 -26.56
N THR A 6 -0.69 10.43 -25.93
CA THR A 6 0.38 11.42 -26.01
C THR A 6 1.59 10.84 -26.74
N ALA A 7 2.20 11.64 -27.61
CA ALA A 7 3.49 11.30 -28.22
C ALA A 7 4.63 11.71 -27.27
N ALA A 8 5.70 10.91 -27.23
CA ALA A 8 6.86 11.20 -26.40
C ALA A 8 7.54 12.50 -26.83
N THR A 9 7.66 13.45 -25.89
CA THR A 9 8.47 14.67 -26.05
C THR A 9 9.42 14.75 -24.87
N ALA A 10 10.71 14.72 -25.13
CA ALA A 10 11.71 14.73 -24.07
C ALA A 10 11.64 16.04 -23.24
N GLY A 11 11.67 15.93 -21.95
CA GLY A 11 11.88 17.05 -21.02
C GLY A 11 10.64 17.83 -20.56
N THR A 12 9.40 17.36 -20.89
CA THR A 12 8.18 18.02 -20.43
C THR A 12 7.27 17.03 -19.70
N THR A 13 6.72 17.44 -18.55
CA THR A 13 5.66 16.69 -17.89
C THR A 13 4.37 16.84 -18.69
N SER A 14 3.80 15.72 -19.13
CA SER A 14 2.56 15.69 -19.88
C SER A 14 1.42 15.17 -19.01
N TYR A 15 0.25 15.75 -19.14
CA TYR A 15 -0.97 15.35 -18.43
C TYR A 15 -2.01 14.83 -19.43
N GLY A 16 -2.64 13.69 -19.13
CA GLY A 16 -3.81 13.23 -19.85
C GLY A 16 -5.03 14.11 -19.54
N ILE A 17 -5.32 14.26 -18.24
CA ILE A 17 -6.33 15.21 -17.73
C ILE A 17 -5.71 16.00 -16.59
N TYR A 18 -5.92 17.30 -16.59
CA TYR A 18 -5.56 18.21 -15.52
C TYR A 18 -6.81 18.97 -15.06
N ALA A 19 -7.23 18.78 -13.82
CA ALA A 19 -8.34 19.48 -13.21
C ALA A 19 -7.88 20.25 -11.97
N LEU A 20 -8.15 21.53 -11.95
CA LEU A 20 -7.75 22.44 -10.90
C LEU A 20 -8.96 23.25 -10.44
N ASN A 21 -9.39 23.06 -9.20
CA ASN A 21 -10.38 23.90 -8.56
C ASN A 21 -9.68 24.88 -7.60
N ASN A 22 -9.49 26.11 -8.05
CA ASN A 22 -8.84 27.19 -7.28
C ASN A 22 -9.83 28.04 -6.49
N ASP A 23 -11.13 27.87 -6.68
CA ASP A 23 -12.12 28.67 -5.99
C ASP A 23 -12.28 28.16 -4.55
N VAL A 24 -12.00 29.02 -3.58
CA VAL A 24 -12.09 28.69 -2.15
C VAL A 24 -13.52 28.48 -1.68
N SER A 25 -14.51 29.00 -2.43
CA SER A 25 -15.94 28.83 -2.13
C SER A 25 -16.50 27.49 -2.63
N LEU A 26 -15.81 26.80 -3.54
CA LEU A 26 -16.22 25.52 -4.09
C LEU A 26 -15.66 24.35 -3.29
N THR A 27 -16.38 23.24 -3.30
CA THR A 27 -15.98 21.97 -2.68
C THR A 27 -15.36 21.03 -3.69
N ARG A 28 -14.84 19.87 -3.25
CA ARG A 28 -14.35 18.79 -4.15
C ARG A 28 -15.43 18.30 -5.11
N ALA A 29 -16.70 18.31 -4.69
CA ALA A 29 -17.82 17.84 -5.49
C ALA A 29 -18.17 18.78 -6.66
N ASP A 30 -17.76 20.04 -6.60
CA ASP A 30 -18.05 21.02 -7.63
C ASP A 30 -17.13 20.88 -8.86
N SER A 31 -16.00 20.19 -8.74
CA SER A 31 -15.11 19.86 -9.83
C SER A 31 -15.03 18.33 -10.00
N THR A 32 -15.61 17.80 -11.06
CA THR A 32 -15.71 16.35 -11.28
C THR A 32 -15.03 15.91 -12.58
N ILE A 33 -14.25 14.84 -12.46
CA ILE A 33 -13.65 14.11 -13.59
C ILE A 33 -14.33 12.74 -13.66
N LYS A 34 -14.87 12.39 -14.83
CA LYS A 34 -15.48 11.06 -15.02
C LYS A 34 -14.87 10.38 -16.24
N LEU A 35 -14.25 9.24 -16.01
CA LEU A 35 -13.81 8.32 -17.06
C LEU A 35 -14.84 7.20 -17.15
N PHE A 36 -15.62 7.19 -18.20
CA PHE A 36 -16.63 6.15 -18.44
C PHE A 36 -15.99 4.87 -18.97
N ALA A 37 -16.68 3.75 -18.81
CA ALA A 37 -16.27 2.47 -19.36
C ALA A 37 -15.96 2.57 -20.87
N GLY A 38 -14.78 2.10 -21.26
CA GLY A 38 -14.24 2.18 -22.62
C GLY A 38 -13.58 3.52 -22.98
N SER A 39 -13.47 4.48 -22.04
CA SER A 39 -12.54 5.61 -22.18
C SER A 39 -11.12 5.16 -21.86
N GLU A 40 -10.13 5.75 -22.50
CA GLU A 40 -8.72 5.44 -22.27
C GLU A 40 -7.86 6.70 -22.24
N ILE A 41 -6.98 6.77 -21.24
CA ILE A 41 -5.85 7.71 -21.16
C ILE A 41 -4.60 6.87 -21.31
N ASN A 42 -3.81 7.09 -22.36
CA ASN A 42 -2.59 6.34 -22.62
C ASN A 42 -1.39 7.27 -22.62
N MET A 43 -0.61 7.21 -21.54
CA MET A 43 0.63 7.95 -21.31
C MET A 43 1.85 7.01 -21.38
N SER A 44 1.72 5.81 -21.92
CA SER A 44 2.79 4.79 -21.90
C SER A 44 4.06 5.20 -22.64
N ALA A 45 3.94 6.08 -23.65
CA ALA A 45 5.08 6.61 -24.41
C ALA A 45 5.81 7.78 -23.72
N GLN A 46 5.26 8.30 -22.61
CA GLN A 46 5.84 9.44 -21.88
C GLN A 46 6.71 8.97 -20.73
N ASP A 47 7.93 9.49 -20.60
CA ASP A 47 8.73 9.39 -19.40
C ASP A 47 8.26 10.47 -18.41
N GLY A 48 7.74 10.06 -17.25
CA GLY A 48 7.19 10.98 -16.24
C GLY A 48 5.79 11.53 -16.55
N GLY A 49 5.03 10.92 -17.48
CA GLY A 49 3.67 11.35 -17.81
C GLY A 49 2.67 11.11 -16.66
N VAL A 50 1.71 12.01 -16.50
CA VAL A 50 0.63 11.90 -15.50
C VAL A 50 -0.70 11.65 -16.20
N GLY A 51 -1.36 10.54 -15.87
CA GLY A 51 -2.65 10.19 -16.47
C GLY A 51 -3.73 11.20 -16.10
N VAL A 52 -4.04 11.31 -14.81
CA VAL A 52 -4.99 12.28 -14.26
C VAL A 52 -4.31 13.06 -13.14
N SER A 53 -4.42 14.38 -13.19
CA SER A 53 -4.03 15.29 -12.11
C SER A 53 -5.27 16.02 -11.60
N ALA A 54 -5.62 15.81 -10.31
CA ALA A 54 -6.83 16.33 -9.69
C ALA A 54 -6.47 17.17 -8.45
N PHE A 55 -6.88 18.44 -8.45
CA PHE A 55 -6.72 19.35 -7.32
C PHE A 55 -8.10 19.83 -6.85
N LYS A 56 -8.41 19.57 -5.59
CA LYS A 56 -9.69 19.88 -4.96
C LYS A 56 -10.88 19.44 -5.83
N SER A 57 -10.84 18.17 -6.28
CA SER A 57 -11.74 17.61 -7.28
C SER A 57 -12.16 16.19 -6.92
N THR A 58 -13.25 15.70 -7.53
CA THR A 58 -13.65 14.30 -7.44
C THR A 58 -13.36 13.59 -8.76
N LEU A 59 -12.56 12.52 -8.72
CA LEU A 59 -12.36 11.61 -9.85
C LEU A 59 -13.23 10.37 -9.67
N THR A 60 -14.00 10.02 -10.70
CA THR A 60 -14.64 8.70 -10.81
C THR A 60 -14.10 8.00 -12.05
N ASN A 61 -13.48 6.83 -11.87
CA ASN A 61 -12.86 6.08 -12.96
C ASN A 61 -13.53 4.71 -13.17
N ASP A 62 -14.16 4.55 -14.33
CA ASP A 62 -14.65 3.30 -14.92
C ASP A 62 -13.90 2.96 -16.20
N GLY A 63 -12.98 3.80 -16.63
CA GLY A 63 -12.17 3.65 -17.84
C GLY A 63 -10.79 3.08 -17.56
N LYS A 64 -9.88 3.31 -18.50
CA LYS A 64 -8.52 2.80 -18.47
C LYS A 64 -7.50 3.94 -18.44
N ILE A 65 -6.51 3.83 -17.54
CA ILE A 65 -5.37 4.73 -17.47
C ILE A 65 -4.10 3.90 -17.58
N THR A 66 -3.25 4.22 -18.54
CA THR A 66 -1.96 3.55 -18.78
C THR A 66 -0.82 4.56 -18.66
N VAL A 67 0.20 4.25 -17.87
CA VAL A 67 1.41 5.06 -17.73
C VAL A 67 2.67 4.27 -18.02
N GLY A 68 3.69 4.96 -18.52
CA GLY A 68 5.00 4.43 -18.82
C GLY A 68 6.00 4.64 -17.69
N LYS A 69 7.29 4.66 -18.05
CA LYS A 69 8.42 4.84 -17.14
C LYS A 69 8.29 6.15 -16.36
N ASN A 70 8.56 6.10 -15.04
CA ASN A 70 8.46 7.22 -14.11
C ASN A 70 7.08 7.92 -14.12
N GLY A 71 6.05 7.31 -14.74
CA GLY A 71 4.72 7.89 -14.87
C GLY A 71 3.88 7.75 -13.60
N ILE A 72 2.88 8.62 -13.44
CA ILE A 72 1.90 8.60 -12.35
C ILE A 72 0.52 8.43 -12.96
N ALA A 73 -0.21 7.37 -12.59
CA ALA A 73 -1.55 7.17 -13.15
C ALA A 73 -2.54 8.22 -12.62
N VAL A 74 -2.57 8.44 -11.30
CA VAL A 74 -3.41 9.48 -10.68
C VAL A 74 -2.58 10.24 -9.66
N TYR A 75 -2.45 11.54 -9.86
CA TYR A 75 -1.95 12.50 -8.89
C TYR A 75 -3.12 13.29 -8.32
N ALA A 76 -3.25 13.38 -7.01
CA ALA A 76 -4.36 14.11 -6.39
C ALA A 76 -3.92 14.85 -5.12
N ASP A 77 -4.43 16.07 -4.97
CA ASP A 77 -4.29 16.86 -3.76
C ASP A 77 -5.65 17.44 -3.36
N ASP A 78 -5.98 17.36 -2.08
CA ASP A 78 -7.29 17.77 -1.51
C ASP A 78 -8.49 17.23 -2.31
N SER A 79 -8.42 15.96 -2.76
CA SER A 79 -9.36 15.39 -3.72
C SER A 79 -9.98 14.09 -3.23
N GLU A 80 -11.06 13.65 -3.89
CA GLU A 80 -11.68 12.35 -3.71
C GLU A 80 -11.50 11.50 -4.96
N ILE A 81 -10.97 10.29 -4.81
CA ILE A 81 -10.67 9.38 -5.92
C ILE A 81 -11.50 8.11 -5.76
N ASN A 82 -12.41 7.88 -6.69
CA ASN A 82 -13.30 6.72 -6.73
C ASN A 82 -12.95 5.86 -7.95
N ILE A 83 -12.42 4.64 -7.73
CA ILE A 83 -12.21 3.65 -8.77
C ILE A 83 -13.33 2.62 -8.65
N ASN A 84 -14.30 2.66 -9.55
CA ASN A 84 -15.48 1.79 -9.46
C ASN A 84 -15.30 0.49 -10.25
N SER A 85 -14.83 0.55 -11.50
CA SER A 85 -14.55 -0.61 -12.34
C SER A 85 -13.36 -0.36 -13.28
N GLY A 86 -12.57 0.67 -13.02
CA GLY A 86 -11.48 1.12 -13.87
C GLY A 86 -10.27 0.18 -13.90
N GLU A 87 -9.47 0.33 -14.94
CA GLU A 87 -8.22 -0.38 -15.15
C GLU A 87 -7.04 0.60 -15.08
N ILE A 88 -6.05 0.30 -14.26
CA ILE A 88 -4.81 1.08 -14.12
C ILE A 88 -3.65 0.21 -14.58
N ASN A 89 -2.92 0.63 -15.61
CA ASN A 89 -1.78 -0.10 -16.16
C ASN A 89 -0.47 0.64 -15.88
N LEU A 90 0.40 0.02 -15.11
CA LEU A 90 1.71 0.51 -14.70
C LEU A 90 2.77 -0.24 -15.51
N ASN A 91 2.98 0.22 -16.78
CA ASN A 91 3.75 -0.51 -17.76
C ASN A 91 5.26 -0.18 -17.74
N GLY A 92 5.67 0.88 -17.08
CA GLY A 92 7.06 1.31 -17.04
C GLY A 92 7.69 1.17 -15.66
N ASP A 93 9.02 1.11 -15.65
CA ASP A 93 9.80 1.10 -14.41
C ASP A 93 9.60 2.40 -13.62
N ASN A 94 9.59 2.29 -12.29
CA ASN A 94 9.38 3.38 -11.33
C ASN A 94 8.02 4.08 -11.51
N ALA A 95 7.03 3.43 -12.11
CA ALA A 95 5.69 3.99 -12.21
C ALA A 95 5.00 4.04 -10.84
N VAL A 96 4.12 5.03 -10.67
CA VAL A 96 3.29 5.20 -9.48
C VAL A 96 1.81 5.08 -9.89
N GLY A 97 1.05 4.25 -9.19
CA GLY A 97 -0.38 4.14 -9.42
C GLY A 97 -1.11 5.39 -8.94
N PHE A 98 -1.07 5.63 -7.64
CA PHE A 98 -1.76 6.75 -7.01
C PHE A 98 -0.80 7.53 -6.12
N TYR A 99 -0.63 8.81 -6.39
CA TYR A 99 0.08 9.76 -5.53
C TYR A 99 -0.94 10.72 -4.93
N LEU A 100 -1.25 10.56 -3.64
CA LEU A 100 -2.35 11.27 -2.99
C LEU A 100 -1.84 12.09 -1.80
N THR A 101 -2.21 13.37 -1.77
CA THR A 101 -1.94 14.28 -0.65
C THR A 101 -3.26 14.83 -0.15
N ASN A 102 -3.49 14.82 1.16
CA ASN A 102 -4.71 15.35 1.80
C ASN A 102 -6.01 14.83 1.16
N SER A 103 -5.99 13.61 0.62
CA SER A 103 -7.03 13.10 -0.25
C SER A 103 -7.68 11.84 0.32
N GLN A 104 -8.85 11.48 -0.25
CA GLN A 104 -9.55 10.24 0.05
C GLN A 104 -9.54 9.32 -1.16
N PHE A 105 -9.22 8.04 -0.95
CA PHE A 105 -9.27 7.01 -1.99
C PHE A 105 -10.30 5.95 -1.64
N ASN A 106 -11.17 5.65 -2.60
CA ASN A 106 -12.16 4.59 -2.54
C ASN A 106 -12.00 3.67 -3.76
N GLY A 107 -11.27 2.57 -3.59
CA GLY A 107 -11.16 1.50 -4.59
C GLY A 107 -12.30 0.51 -4.37
N ASN A 108 -13.39 0.63 -5.12
CA ASN A 108 -14.57 -0.22 -4.95
C ASN A 108 -14.43 -1.54 -5.70
N SER A 109 -14.05 -1.49 -6.98
CA SER A 109 -13.64 -2.63 -7.79
C SER A 109 -12.77 -2.14 -8.95
N GLY A 110 -12.14 -3.04 -9.68
CA GLY A 110 -11.25 -2.71 -10.78
C GLY A 110 -9.92 -3.43 -10.67
N THR A 111 -8.97 -3.06 -11.53
CA THR A 111 -7.73 -3.81 -11.66
C THR A 111 -6.53 -2.88 -11.79
N ILE A 112 -5.44 -3.22 -11.10
CA ILE A 112 -4.12 -2.64 -11.31
C ILE A 112 -3.25 -3.71 -11.96
N ASN A 113 -2.77 -3.46 -13.18
CA ASN A 113 -1.86 -4.33 -13.92
C ASN A 113 -0.44 -3.75 -13.87
N ILE A 114 0.55 -4.57 -13.53
CA ILE A 114 1.95 -4.17 -13.33
C ILE A 114 2.83 -4.97 -14.28
N THR A 115 3.60 -4.29 -15.12
CA THR A 115 4.66 -4.90 -15.94
C THR A 115 6.02 -4.28 -15.70
N GLY A 116 6.07 -3.10 -15.06
CA GLY A 116 7.30 -2.39 -14.71
C GLY A 116 7.98 -2.94 -13.45
N LYS A 117 9.18 -2.45 -13.18
CA LYS A 117 9.97 -2.71 -11.97
C LYS A 117 9.96 -1.48 -11.06
N ASN A 118 10.15 -1.72 -9.76
CA ASN A 118 10.18 -0.68 -8.72
C ASN A 118 8.90 0.19 -8.72
N VAL A 119 7.77 -0.43 -8.99
CA VAL A 119 6.47 0.24 -9.06
C VAL A 119 5.96 0.50 -7.64
N VAL A 120 5.35 1.67 -7.41
CA VAL A 120 4.64 2.00 -6.18
C VAL A 120 3.16 2.10 -6.49
N LEU A 121 2.32 1.27 -5.88
CA LEU A 121 0.88 1.32 -6.16
C LEU A 121 0.24 2.56 -5.51
N PHE A 122 0.55 2.80 -4.24
CA PHE A 122 -0.04 3.90 -3.47
C PHE A 122 1.06 4.67 -2.73
N ASN A 123 1.17 5.96 -3.00
CA ASN A 123 1.96 6.91 -2.22
C ASN A 123 1.00 7.88 -1.54
N LEU A 124 0.82 7.75 -0.23
CA LEU A 124 -0.21 8.44 0.54
C LEU A 124 0.42 9.38 1.56
N VAL A 125 0.06 10.65 1.48
CA VAL A 125 0.46 11.68 2.45
C VAL A 125 -0.80 12.31 3.05
N ASN A 126 -0.98 12.25 4.35
CA ASN A 126 -2.15 12.79 5.06
C ASN A 126 -3.49 12.33 4.44
N SER A 127 -3.55 11.10 3.94
CA SER A 127 -4.67 10.62 3.12
C SER A 127 -5.34 9.40 3.75
N SER A 128 -6.64 9.24 3.49
CA SER A 128 -7.41 8.05 3.87
C SER A 128 -7.62 7.12 2.67
N PHE A 129 -7.76 5.82 2.95
CA PHE A 129 -7.69 4.82 1.90
C PHE A 129 -8.57 3.59 2.19
N THR A 130 -9.38 3.23 1.21
CA THR A 130 -10.11 1.95 1.18
C THR A 130 -9.85 1.28 -0.17
N ASN A 131 -9.37 0.04 -0.19
CA ASN A 131 -8.99 -0.63 -1.42
C ASN A 131 -9.55 -2.05 -1.54
N ASN A 132 -10.32 -2.28 -2.61
CA ASN A 132 -10.77 -3.59 -3.07
C ASN A 132 -10.35 -3.84 -4.53
N LEU A 133 -9.29 -3.19 -5.01
CA LEU A 133 -8.78 -3.39 -6.37
C LEU A 133 -7.99 -4.71 -6.44
N SER A 134 -8.16 -5.44 -7.55
CA SER A 134 -7.34 -6.59 -7.85
C SER A 134 -5.97 -6.15 -8.40
N VAL A 135 -4.89 -6.78 -7.95
CA VAL A 135 -3.53 -6.49 -8.43
C VAL A 135 -3.01 -7.67 -9.23
N ASN A 136 -2.67 -7.44 -10.50
CA ASN A 136 -2.08 -8.42 -11.40
C ASN A 136 -0.65 -7.98 -11.75
N ALA A 137 0.34 -8.70 -11.25
CA ALA A 137 1.74 -8.42 -11.55
C ALA A 137 2.28 -9.43 -12.55
N ALA A 138 2.87 -8.95 -13.64
CA ALA A 138 3.52 -9.81 -14.64
C ALA A 138 4.80 -10.44 -14.06
N PRO A 139 5.22 -11.62 -14.54
CA PRO A 139 6.50 -12.22 -14.16
C PRO A 139 7.67 -11.25 -14.38
N GLY A 140 8.50 -11.07 -13.35
CA GLY A 140 9.67 -10.18 -13.38
C GLY A 140 9.38 -8.71 -13.05
N SER A 141 8.13 -8.33 -12.84
CA SER A 141 7.81 -7.03 -12.26
C SER A 141 8.11 -6.99 -10.75
N THR A 142 8.43 -5.81 -10.22
CA THR A 142 8.62 -5.60 -8.79
C THR A 142 7.80 -4.40 -8.32
N TYR A 143 7.20 -4.49 -7.14
CA TYR A 143 6.35 -3.41 -6.64
C TYR A 143 6.30 -3.36 -5.11
N VAL A 144 5.97 -2.18 -4.60
CA VAL A 144 5.57 -1.91 -3.22
C VAL A 144 4.10 -1.51 -3.27
N VAL A 145 3.27 -2.06 -2.38
CA VAL A 145 1.84 -1.71 -2.36
C VAL A 145 1.66 -0.31 -1.80
N GLY A 146 2.28 0.04 -0.68
CA GLY A 146 2.08 1.34 -0.08
C GLY A 146 3.33 1.96 0.52
N ASN A 147 3.57 3.22 0.19
CA ASN A 147 4.40 4.17 0.94
C ASN A 147 3.47 5.19 1.59
N LEU A 148 3.47 5.23 2.93
CA LEU A 148 2.51 6.00 3.72
C LEU A 148 3.24 7.00 4.62
N SER A 149 2.74 8.22 4.68
CA SER A 149 3.20 9.24 5.62
C SER A 149 2.00 9.93 6.26
N ASN A 150 1.87 9.85 7.58
CA ASN A 150 0.71 10.33 8.35
C ASN A 150 -0.62 9.84 7.74
N ALA A 151 -0.65 8.62 7.25
CA ALA A 151 -1.77 8.08 6.49
C ALA A 151 -2.39 6.87 7.18
N VAL A 152 -3.62 6.55 6.79
CA VAL A 152 -4.37 5.38 7.25
C VAL A 152 -4.61 4.46 6.07
N TYR A 153 -4.29 3.18 6.23
CA TYR A 153 -4.37 2.21 5.15
C TYR A 153 -4.89 0.85 5.63
N THR A 154 -5.95 0.36 5.01
CA THR A 154 -6.39 -1.04 5.14
C THR A 154 -6.00 -1.82 3.89
N HIS A 155 -5.25 -2.90 4.08
CA HIS A 155 -4.92 -3.85 3.03
C HIS A 155 -5.91 -5.00 3.03
N SER A 156 -6.49 -5.28 1.87
CA SER A 156 -7.36 -6.42 1.63
C SER A 156 -6.87 -7.18 0.40
N GLY A 157 -7.03 -8.49 0.39
CA GLY A 157 -6.75 -9.32 -0.78
C GLY A 157 -5.49 -10.17 -0.69
N THR A 158 -5.10 -10.77 -1.82
CA THR A 158 -4.00 -11.73 -1.91
C THR A 158 -2.79 -11.13 -2.61
N ASN A 159 -1.60 -11.27 -2.01
CA ASN A 159 -0.33 -10.86 -2.59
C ASN A 159 0.73 -11.93 -2.44
N THR A 160 1.54 -12.10 -3.49
CA THR A 160 2.77 -12.90 -3.46
C THR A 160 3.97 -11.98 -3.63
N LEU A 161 4.89 -11.98 -2.66
CA LEU A 161 6.03 -11.08 -2.64
C LEU A 161 7.30 -11.75 -3.15
N LEU A 162 8.15 -10.97 -3.80
CA LEU A 162 9.47 -11.37 -4.26
C LEU A 162 10.54 -11.07 -3.19
N SER A 163 11.76 -11.58 -3.40
CA SER A 163 12.90 -11.34 -2.50
C SER A 163 13.15 -9.85 -2.27
N ASP A 164 13.58 -9.52 -1.07
CA ASP A 164 13.94 -8.16 -0.63
C ASP A 164 12.80 -7.13 -0.80
N SER A 165 11.56 -7.60 -0.81
CA SER A 165 10.38 -6.74 -0.97
C SER A 165 9.84 -6.26 0.39
N VAL A 166 9.33 -5.01 0.41
CA VAL A 166 8.50 -4.47 1.48
C VAL A 166 7.11 -4.23 0.89
N LEU A 167 6.06 -4.81 1.49
CA LEU A 167 4.69 -4.63 0.98
C LEU A 167 4.10 -3.28 1.37
N LEU A 168 4.20 -2.94 2.65
CA LEU A 168 3.68 -1.70 3.23
C LEU A 168 4.80 -1.00 4.00
N ASN A 169 5.10 0.23 3.64
CA ASN A 169 6.08 1.07 4.30
C ASN A 169 5.41 2.33 4.85
N GLY A 170 5.42 2.53 6.15
CA GLY A 170 4.70 3.61 6.82
C GLY A 170 5.56 4.44 7.75
N ASN A 171 5.40 5.75 7.67
CA ASN A 171 5.96 6.72 8.61
C ASN A 171 4.81 7.41 9.34
N ASN A 172 4.78 7.34 10.67
CA ASN A 172 3.70 7.88 11.52
C ASN A 172 2.30 7.51 11.01
N SER A 173 2.11 6.28 10.53
CA SER A 173 0.91 5.83 9.84
C SER A 173 0.22 4.70 10.58
N ALA A 174 -1.09 4.51 10.33
CA ALA A 174 -1.84 3.37 10.81
C ALA A 174 -2.12 2.40 9.66
N MET A 175 -1.69 1.14 9.79
CA MET A 175 -1.81 0.11 8.78
C MET A 175 -2.50 -1.14 9.32
N LEU A 176 -3.52 -1.61 8.63
CA LEU A 176 -4.24 -2.83 8.93
C LEU A 176 -4.19 -3.79 7.75
N ILE A 177 -3.70 -4.99 7.96
CA ILE A 177 -3.94 -6.14 7.09
C ILE A 177 -5.20 -6.81 7.59
N ASP A 178 -6.29 -6.71 6.85
CA ASP A 178 -7.60 -7.20 7.31
C ASP A 178 -7.72 -8.73 7.28
N SER A 179 -8.79 -9.25 7.88
CA SER A 179 -9.02 -10.69 8.02
C SER A 179 -9.26 -11.43 6.68
N THR A 180 -9.48 -10.72 5.58
CA THR A 180 -9.64 -11.30 4.24
C THR A 180 -8.33 -11.45 3.50
N SER A 181 -7.27 -10.84 4.02
CA SER A 181 -5.96 -10.80 3.37
C SER A 181 -5.20 -12.11 3.49
N ASN A 182 -4.54 -12.49 2.39
CA ASN A 182 -3.63 -13.62 2.31
C ASN A 182 -2.33 -13.17 1.61
N ILE A 183 -1.28 -13.00 2.39
CA ILE A 183 0.02 -12.54 1.91
C ILE A 183 1.01 -13.69 2.02
N SER A 184 1.68 -14.00 0.93
CA SER A 184 2.64 -15.11 0.89
C SER A 184 3.96 -14.72 0.21
N SER A 185 5.03 -15.38 0.63
CA SER A 185 6.30 -15.38 -0.08
C SER A 185 7.09 -16.63 0.26
N SER A 186 7.62 -17.31 -0.75
CA SER A 186 8.64 -18.35 -0.59
C SER A 186 10.06 -17.78 -0.68
N SER A 187 10.18 -16.49 -0.97
CA SER A 187 11.46 -15.80 -1.13
C SER A 187 12.06 -15.37 0.20
N THR A 188 13.31 -14.91 0.17
CA THR A 188 14.07 -14.43 1.34
C THR A 188 14.01 -12.90 1.45
N GLY A 189 14.26 -12.37 2.64
CA GLY A 189 14.42 -10.93 2.87
C GLY A 189 13.15 -10.12 2.77
N VAL A 190 11.98 -10.74 2.93
CA VAL A 190 10.68 -10.06 2.78
C VAL A 190 10.23 -9.41 4.08
N VAL A 191 9.73 -8.19 3.99
CA VAL A 191 9.04 -7.50 5.09
C VAL A 191 7.61 -7.17 4.64
N VAL A 192 6.61 -7.62 5.39
CA VAL A 192 5.22 -7.32 5.00
C VAL A 192 4.84 -5.90 5.44
N MET A 193 5.00 -5.56 6.70
CA MET A 193 4.81 -4.18 7.19
C MET A 193 6.11 -3.65 7.80
N LEU A 194 6.56 -2.48 7.34
CA LEU A 194 7.65 -1.71 7.92
C LEU A 194 7.10 -0.37 8.41
N LEU A 195 7.17 -0.13 9.73
CA LEU A 195 6.66 1.09 10.34
C LEU A 195 7.76 1.87 11.04
N ASP A 196 7.71 3.19 10.90
CA ASP A 196 8.59 4.15 11.56
C ASP A 196 7.76 5.22 12.30
N GLY A 197 7.79 5.19 13.63
CA GLY A 197 7.03 6.12 14.44
C GLY A 197 5.55 5.78 14.63
N ARG A 198 4.89 6.53 15.52
CA ARG A 198 3.49 6.33 15.89
C ARG A 198 2.54 7.15 15.05
N TYR A 199 1.40 6.58 14.71
CA TYR A 199 0.24 7.34 14.29
C TYR A 199 -0.33 8.14 15.47
N GLY A 200 -0.85 9.34 15.21
CA GLY A 200 -1.50 10.15 16.23
C GLY A 200 -2.78 9.50 16.78
N LEU A 201 -3.08 9.76 18.06
CA LEU A 201 -4.36 9.33 18.67
C LEU A 201 -5.41 10.44 18.55
N PRO A 202 -6.72 10.10 18.47
CA PRO A 202 -7.28 8.74 18.50
C PRO A 202 -7.09 8.01 17.15
N PHE A 203 -7.05 6.67 17.22
CA PHE A 203 -7.07 5.87 15.99
C PHE A 203 -8.40 6.04 15.24
N PRO A 204 -8.38 5.96 13.91
CA PRO A 204 -9.60 5.84 13.13
C PRO A 204 -10.39 4.58 13.50
N ALA A 205 -11.69 4.56 13.18
CA ALA A 205 -12.51 3.39 13.43
C ALA A 205 -11.96 2.14 12.74
N GLY A 206 -11.89 1.04 13.47
CA GLY A 206 -11.34 -0.24 13.00
C GLY A 206 -9.85 -0.43 13.25
N TYR A 207 -9.12 0.58 13.72
CA TYR A 207 -7.69 0.49 14.03
C TYR A 207 -7.44 0.45 15.53
N THR A 208 -6.57 -0.46 15.97
CA THR A 208 -6.21 -0.63 17.40
C THR A 208 -4.71 -0.50 17.66
N ALA A 209 -3.90 -0.44 16.58
CA ALA A 209 -2.45 -0.35 16.61
C ALA A 209 -1.94 0.49 15.43
N ASP A 210 -0.66 0.88 15.45
CA ASP A 210 -0.01 1.52 14.29
C ASP A 210 0.16 0.51 13.15
N GLY A 211 0.46 -0.76 13.49
CA GLY A 211 0.48 -1.88 12.55
C GLY A 211 -0.26 -3.08 13.11
N GLU A 212 -1.32 -3.52 12.45
CA GLU A 212 -2.07 -4.72 12.84
C GLU A 212 -2.15 -5.72 11.68
N ASN A 213 -1.81 -6.98 11.97
CA ASN A 213 -2.16 -8.11 11.11
C ASN A 213 -3.38 -8.83 11.67
N ALA A 214 -4.50 -8.80 10.96
CA ALA A 214 -5.69 -9.62 11.22
C ALA A 214 -5.88 -10.71 10.17
N GLY A 215 -5.07 -10.72 9.08
CA GLY A 215 -5.12 -11.68 7.99
C GLY A 215 -4.15 -12.85 8.17
N THR A 216 -3.83 -13.49 7.06
CA THR A 216 -2.87 -14.59 6.98
C THR A 216 -1.58 -14.13 6.28
N ILE A 217 -0.44 -14.37 6.93
CA ILE A 217 0.89 -14.09 6.39
C ILE A 217 1.69 -15.39 6.42
N VAL A 218 2.25 -15.80 5.26
CA VAL A 218 3.13 -16.97 5.12
C VAL A 218 4.43 -16.55 4.46
N LEU A 219 5.55 -16.63 5.18
CA LEU A 219 6.84 -16.14 4.73
C LEU A 219 7.89 -17.24 4.63
N GLY A 220 8.79 -17.08 3.66
CA GLY A 220 10.01 -17.82 3.53
C GLY A 220 11.06 -17.44 4.59
N ASN A 221 12.33 -17.79 4.32
CA ASN A 221 13.43 -17.57 5.26
C ASN A 221 13.86 -16.10 5.33
N ASP A 222 14.55 -15.74 6.41
CA ASP A 222 15.21 -14.44 6.61
C ASP A 222 14.23 -13.24 6.45
N SER A 223 12.99 -13.41 6.90
CA SER A 223 11.89 -12.48 6.65
C SER A 223 11.26 -11.93 7.94
N ALA A 224 10.51 -10.85 7.84
CA ALA A 224 9.75 -10.29 8.95
C ALA A 224 8.29 -10.03 8.53
N ALA A 225 7.32 -10.45 9.35
CA ALA A 225 5.93 -10.13 9.05
C ALA A 225 5.61 -8.68 9.39
N VAL A 226 5.91 -8.24 10.61
CA VAL A 226 5.71 -6.86 11.04
C VAL A 226 6.99 -6.35 11.69
N TYR A 227 7.53 -5.27 11.15
CA TYR A 227 8.73 -4.61 11.66
C TYR A 227 8.40 -3.17 12.04
N GLY A 228 8.62 -2.82 13.29
CA GLY A 228 8.41 -1.48 13.80
C GLY A 228 9.64 -0.87 14.46
N LYS A 229 9.76 0.43 14.39
CA LYS A 229 10.79 1.22 15.09
C LYS A 229 10.22 2.55 15.59
N ASN A 230 10.99 3.20 16.48
CA ASN A 230 10.66 4.52 17.02
C ASN A 230 9.32 4.58 17.76
N GLY A 231 9.06 3.56 18.59
CA GLY A 231 7.96 3.58 19.54
C GLY A 231 6.61 3.10 19.01
N THR A 232 6.58 2.37 17.91
CA THR A 232 5.34 1.86 17.29
C THR A 232 4.56 0.92 18.22
N ARG A 233 3.24 0.88 18.03
CA ARG A 233 2.33 -0.11 18.62
C ARG A 233 2.00 -1.14 17.54
N LEU A 234 2.40 -2.40 17.76
CA LEU A 234 2.22 -3.49 16.82
C LEU A 234 1.33 -4.58 17.39
N LYS A 235 0.44 -5.14 16.56
CA LYS A 235 -0.49 -6.19 16.96
C LYS A 235 -0.59 -7.28 15.91
N ASN A 236 -0.60 -8.53 16.36
CA ASN A 236 -1.03 -9.66 15.55
C ASN A 236 -2.32 -10.25 16.13
N SER A 237 -3.40 -10.16 15.39
CA SER A 237 -4.69 -10.81 15.69
C SER A 237 -5.03 -11.93 14.70
N GLY A 238 -4.26 -12.05 13.62
CA GLY A 238 -4.40 -13.06 12.58
C GLY A 238 -3.42 -14.22 12.71
N SER A 239 -2.99 -14.77 11.57
CA SER A 239 -2.06 -15.89 11.48
C SER A 239 -0.77 -15.49 10.77
N ILE A 240 0.37 -15.85 11.37
CA ILE A 240 1.71 -15.68 10.79
C ILE A 240 2.40 -17.03 10.77
N THR A 241 2.90 -17.47 9.60
CA THR A 241 3.74 -18.65 9.44
C THR A 241 5.09 -18.23 8.87
N LEU A 242 6.16 -18.62 9.54
CA LEU A 242 7.52 -18.19 9.22
C LEU A 242 8.38 -19.35 8.74
N GLY A 243 9.21 -19.09 7.74
CA GLY A 243 10.39 -19.91 7.41
C GLY A 243 11.49 -19.75 8.45
N SER A 244 12.70 -20.26 8.14
CA SER A 244 13.85 -20.20 9.04
C SER A 244 14.41 -18.78 9.18
N ASN A 245 15.06 -18.51 10.34
CA ASN A 245 15.73 -17.24 10.65
C ASN A 245 14.81 -15.99 10.50
N SER A 246 13.53 -16.14 10.74
CA SER A 246 12.52 -15.11 10.49
C SER A 246 11.91 -14.57 11.77
N VAL A 247 11.24 -13.44 11.70
CA VAL A 247 10.59 -12.80 12.85
C VAL A 247 9.12 -12.52 12.55
N GLY A 248 8.24 -12.90 13.48
CA GLY A 248 6.82 -12.59 13.38
C GLY A 248 6.56 -11.10 13.59
N VAL A 249 6.82 -10.61 14.79
CA VAL A 249 6.74 -9.18 15.10
C VAL A 249 8.05 -8.72 15.72
N TYR A 250 8.72 -7.79 15.05
CA TYR A 250 9.96 -7.15 15.50
C TYR A 250 9.69 -5.68 15.83
N ASN A 251 9.95 -5.24 17.04
CA ASN A 251 9.66 -3.88 17.45
C ASN A 251 10.78 -3.28 18.29
N VAL A 252 11.32 -2.13 17.90
CA VAL A 252 12.42 -1.47 18.60
C VAL A 252 12.14 0.02 18.80
N GLY A 253 12.65 0.52 19.90
CA GLY A 253 12.58 1.93 20.26
C GLY A 253 11.82 2.19 21.56
N ALA A 254 12.10 3.34 22.15
CA ALA A 254 11.47 3.75 23.39
C ALA A 254 9.96 3.81 23.23
N SER A 255 9.24 3.28 24.23
CA SER A 255 7.78 3.22 24.27
C SER A 255 7.12 2.30 23.22
N SER A 256 7.87 1.44 22.53
CA SER A 256 7.28 0.41 21.66
C SER A 256 6.36 -0.53 22.45
N GLU A 257 5.27 -0.92 21.83
CA GLU A 257 4.28 -1.85 22.38
C GLU A 257 4.03 -2.98 21.38
N THR A 258 3.98 -4.22 21.86
CA THR A 258 3.80 -5.40 21.00
C THR A 258 2.77 -6.33 21.63
N GLU A 259 1.74 -6.69 20.85
CA GLU A 259 0.69 -7.62 21.30
C GLU A 259 0.49 -8.74 20.25
N ASN A 260 0.41 -9.98 20.75
CA ASN A 260 -0.08 -11.11 19.97
C ASN A 260 -1.32 -11.70 20.63
N ILE A 261 -2.43 -11.72 19.91
CA ILE A 261 -3.67 -12.44 20.28
C ILE A 261 -4.03 -13.51 19.25
N GLY A 262 -3.30 -13.56 18.11
CA GLY A 262 -3.45 -14.52 17.03
C GLY A 262 -2.51 -15.72 17.15
N ILE A 263 -2.13 -16.28 16.02
CA ILE A 263 -1.28 -17.46 15.94
C ILE A 263 0.02 -17.11 15.21
N ILE A 264 1.16 -17.49 15.78
CA ILE A 264 2.47 -17.40 15.13
C ILE A 264 3.09 -18.80 15.08
N THR A 265 3.38 -19.30 13.89
CA THR A 265 4.07 -20.58 13.67
C THR A 265 5.49 -20.32 13.22
N LEU A 266 6.48 -20.89 13.94
CA LEU A 266 7.89 -20.61 13.77
C LEU A 266 8.58 -21.72 12.99
N GLY A 267 9.38 -21.36 11.98
CA GLY A 267 10.42 -22.21 11.41
C GLY A 267 11.67 -22.27 12.29
N ASN A 268 12.73 -22.93 11.79
CA ASN A 268 14.00 -23.06 12.54
C ASN A 268 14.64 -21.70 12.82
N ASN A 269 15.19 -21.53 14.03
CA ASN A 269 15.86 -20.29 14.45
C ASN A 269 15.02 -19.02 14.29
N SER A 270 13.69 -19.13 14.33
CA SER A 270 12.79 -17.99 14.16
C SER A 270 12.27 -17.47 15.49
N THR A 271 11.89 -16.20 15.53
CA THR A 271 11.38 -15.53 16.72
C THR A 271 9.93 -15.09 16.49
N GLY A 272 9.04 -15.43 17.41
CA GLY A 272 7.62 -15.00 17.32
C GLY A 272 7.46 -13.51 17.58
N LEU A 273 7.90 -13.08 18.77
CA LEU A 273 7.87 -11.67 19.18
C LEU A 273 9.25 -11.24 19.64
N TYR A 274 9.73 -10.14 19.12
CA TYR A 274 10.96 -9.48 19.59
C TYR A 274 10.69 -8.01 19.89
N GLN A 275 11.11 -7.54 21.06
CA GLN A 275 11.03 -6.13 21.40
C GLN A 275 12.28 -5.68 22.11
N ASN A 276 12.78 -4.49 21.76
CA ASN A 276 13.92 -3.85 22.41
C ASN A 276 13.59 -2.39 22.77
N ASN A 277 13.85 -2.01 24.00
CA ASN A 277 13.56 -0.69 24.58
C ASN A 277 12.06 -0.31 24.58
N GLY A 278 11.16 -1.28 24.49
CA GLY A 278 9.72 -1.04 24.56
C GLY A 278 9.15 -1.08 25.97
N THR A 279 7.90 -0.70 26.10
CA THR A 279 7.16 -0.68 27.39
C THR A 279 6.43 -1.98 27.66
N ASN A 280 5.82 -2.59 26.63
CA ASN A 280 5.00 -3.79 26.79
C ASN A 280 5.25 -4.78 25.65
N ILE A 281 5.40 -6.05 26.02
CA ILE A 281 5.29 -7.20 25.13
C ILE A 281 4.29 -8.17 25.74
N ILE A 282 3.19 -8.44 25.04
CA ILE A 282 2.07 -9.24 25.53
C ILE A 282 1.79 -10.37 24.53
N ASN A 283 1.73 -11.60 25.04
CA ASN A 283 1.28 -12.74 24.28
C ASN A 283 0.05 -13.38 24.95
N ASN A 284 -1.13 -13.09 24.41
CA ASN A 284 -2.40 -13.72 24.77
C ASN A 284 -2.87 -14.70 23.69
N GLY A 285 -2.10 -14.85 22.62
CA GLY A 285 -2.33 -15.80 21.54
C GLY A 285 -1.45 -17.04 21.64
N THR A 286 -1.21 -17.68 20.51
CA THR A 286 -0.43 -18.92 20.42
C THR A 286 0.85 -18.69 19.63
N ILE A 287 1.98 -19.20 20.15
CA ILE A 287 3.25 -19.26 19.40
C ILE A 287 3.68 -20.73 19.38
N ASN A 288 3.73 -21.31 18.18
CA ASN A 288 4.08 -22.71 17.94
C ASN A 288 5.45 -22.82 17.27
N GLY A 289 6.38 -23.56 17.87
CA GLY A 289 7.62 -23.94 17.21
C GLY A 289 7.41 -25.27 16.43
N THR A 290 7.73 -25.27 15.16
CA THR A 290 7.70 -26.50 14.32
C THR A 290 9.09 -26.97 13.94
N GLY A 291 10.13 -26.20 14.29
CA GLY A 291 11.53 -26.47 13.98
C GLY A 291 12.34 -26.96 15.19
N THR A 292 13.56 -27.39 14.90
CA THR A 292 14.59 -27.59 15.90
C THR A 292 15.30 -26.24 16.14
N GLY A 293 15.14 -25.69 17.31
CA GLY A 293 15.84 -24.49 17.75
C GLY A 293 17.07 -24.84 18.56
#